data_a4d6e421cb237d9c35b8bd1b96af451f
#
_entry.id   a4d6e421cb237d9c35b8bd1b96af451f
#
_cell.length_a   1.000
_cell.length_b   1.000
_cell.length_c   1.000
_cell.angle_alpha   90.00
_cell.angle_beta   90.00
_cell.angle_gamma   90.00
#
_symmetry.space_group_name_H-M   'P 1'
#
loop_
_entity.id
_entity.type
_entity.pdbx_description
1 polymer ?
#
loop_
_entity_poly.entity_id
_entity_poly.type
_entity_poly.pdbx_seq_one_letter_code
_entity_poly.pdbx_strand_id
1 'polypeptide(L)'
;MNAAYYLTPRSEVGFLYDDFTVRQGLEKLKRSGFAALPVVTRKNQYIGTVTEGDFLWYLVKGEEQNATKSLQDLESVTVRDVLHIDRNPPLRITASVSELVLSAMNQNFVPIIDDLGSFIGIVTRKDIIRHFYLSNTEKETG
;
A
#
# COMPACT_ATOMS: atom_id res chain seq x y z
N MET A 1 -9.49 -12.09 -17.82
CA MET A 1 -8.91 -10.82 -17.35
C MET A 1 -8.12 -11.06 -16.09
N ASN A 2 -7.04 -10.33 -15.91
CA ASN A 2 -6.18 -10.46 -14.73
C ASN A 2 -5.78 -9.06 -14.22
N ALA A 3 -4.89 -9.03 -13.21
CA ALA A 3 -4.48 -7.79 -12.58
C ALA A 3 -3.92 -6.74 -13.55
N ALA A 4 -3.26 -7.17 -14.63
CA ALA A 4 -2.69 -6.24 -15.62
C ALA A 4 -3.75 -5.32 -16.24
N TYR A 5 -4.96 -5.80 -16.39
CA TYR A 5 -6.07 -5.04 -16.99
C TYR A 5 -6.51 -3.87 -16.10
N TYR A 6 -6.38 -4.02 -14.78
CA TYR A 6 -6.87 -3.02 -13.81
C TYR A 6 -5.75 -2.23 -13.15
N LEU A 7 -4.52 -2.45 -13.58
CA LEU A 7 -3.35 -1.87 -12.93
C LEU A 7 -3.30 -0.35 -13.05
N THR A 8 -3.15 0.32 -11.91
CA THR A 8 -2.66 1.70 -11.86
C THR A 8 -1.14 1.60 -11.75
N PRO A 9 -0.39 2.04 -12.76
CA PRO A 9 1.04 1.82 -12.80
C PRO A 9 1.78 2.62 -11.73
N ARG A 10 2.95 2.12 -11.33
CA ARG A 10 3.81 2.73 -10.31
C ARG A 10 4.03 4.23 -10.52
N SER A 11 4.17 4.67 -11.77
CA SER A 11 4.39 6.08 -12.10
C SER A 11 3.24 7.00 -11.68
N GLU A 12 2.05 6.44 -11.45
CA GLU A 12 0.86 7.20 -11.06
C GLU A 12 0.49 6.98 -9.59
N VAL A 13 1.26 6.19 -8.86
CA VAL A 13 0.97 5.80 -7.48
C VAL A 13 1.94 6.47 -6.52
N GLY A 14 1.42 7.03 -5.43
CA GLY A 14 2.26 7.46 -4.32
C GLY A 14 2.80 6.23 -3.58
N PHE A 15 4.08 6.24 -3.26
CA PHE A 15 4.72 5.19 -2.47
C PHE A 15 5.85 5.78 -1.63
N LEU A 16 6.30 5.01 -0.63
CA LEU A 16 7.39 5.42 0.24
C LEU A 16 8.59 4.49 0.04
N TYR A 17 9.80 5.03 0.17
CA TYR A 17 10.98 4.21 0.34
C TYR A 17 11.10 3.80 1.81
N ASP A 18 11.56 2.59 2.04
CA ASP A 18 11.70 2.03 3.39
C ASP A 18 12.71 2.80 4.25
N ASP A 19 13.68 3.47 3.62
CA ASP A 19 14.69 4.27 4.29
C ASP A 19 14.27 5.72 4.53
N PHE A 20 13.07 6.12 4.09
CA PHE A 20 12.52 7.43 4.48
C PHE A 20 12.39 7.48 6.00
N THR A 21 12.65 8.67 6.57
CA THR A 21 12.37 8.86 7.99
C THR A 21 10.86 8.82 8.23
N VAL A 22 10.48 8.54 9.47
CA VAL A 22 9.04 8.56 9.85
C VAL A 22 8.44 9.92 9.51
N ARG A 23 9.18 11.01 9.74
CA ARG A 23 8.73 12.36 9.40
C ARG A 23 8.45 12.51 7.89
N GLN A 24 9.39 12.09 7.05
CA GLN A 24 9.20 12.13 5.59
C GLN A 24 8.02 11.27 5.15
N GLY A 25 7.86 10.09 5.76
CA GLY A 25 6.75 9.20 5.48
C GLY A 25 5.41 9.83 5.83
N LEU A 26 5.31 10.43 7.01
CA LEU A 26 4.09 11.13 7.45
C LEU A 26 3.72 12.29 6.53
N GLU A 27 4.71 13.09 6.13
CA GLU A 27 4.49 14.22 5.22
C GLU A 27 3.96 13.74 3.86
N LYS A 28 4.54 12.67 3.33
CA LYS A 28 4.13 12.13 2.04
C LYS A 28 2.74 11.48 2.11
N LEU A 29 2.45 10.76 3.19
CA LEU A 29 1.14 10.17 3.42
C LEU A 29 0.07 11.26 3.50
N LYS A 30 0.33 12.33 4.25
CA LYS A 30 -0.57 13.48 4.37
C LYS A 30 -0.84 14.12 3.01
N ARG A 31 0.20 14.35 2.21
CA ARG A 31 0.07 14.95 0.88
C ARG A 31 -0.71 14.09 -0.09
N SER A 32 -0.59 12.76 0.04
CA SER A 32 -1.26 11.83 -0.87
C SER A 32 -2.77 11.84 -0.75
N GLY A 33 -3.29 12.21 0.42
CA GLY A 33 -4.72 12.13 0.72
C GLY A 33 -5.21 10.71 0.96
N PHE A 34 -4.32 9.72 0.95
CA PHE A 34 -4.67 8.32 1.21
C PHE A 34 -4.36 7.95 2.67
N ALA A 35 -5.06 6.92 3.17
CA ALA A 35 -4.84 6.40 4.52
C ALA A 35 -3.70 5.39 4.60
N ALA A 36 -3.19 4.94 3.46
CA ALA A 36 -2.15 3.93 3.36
C ALA A 36 -1.34 4.11 2.07
N LEU A 37 -0.05 3.80 2.12
CA LEU A 37 0.83 3.83 0.94
C LEU A 37 1.71 2.58 0.92
N PRO A 38 2.01 2.06 -0.30
CA PRO A 38 2.96 0.97 -0.42
C PRO A 38 4.37 1.45 -0.10
N VAL A 39 5.19 0.52 0.43
CA VAL A 39 6.57 0.77 0.80
C VAL A 39 7.48 -0.14 -0.02
N VAL A 40 8.50 0.45 -0.62
CA VAL A 40 9.46 -0.25 -1.47
C VAL A 40 10.89 0.04 -1.03
N THR A 41 11.80 -0.85 -1.39
CA THR A 41 13.24 -0.63 -1.22
C THR A 41 13.78 0.23 -2.36
N ARG A 42 15.03 0.69 -2.23
CA ARG A 42 15.71 1.42 -3.31
C ARG A 42 15.92 0.58 -4.56
N LYS A 43 15.81 -0.74 -4.43
CA LYS A 43 15.83 -1.67 -5.58
C LYS A 43 14.42 -1.97 -6.10
N ASN A 44 13.44 -1.19 -5.67
CA ASN A 44 12.04 -1.32 -6.06
C ASN A 44 11.38 -2.64 -5.65
N GLN A 45 11.87 -3.28 -4.60
CA GLN A 45 11.20 -4.45 -4.05
C GLN A 45 10.06 -4.00 -3.13
N TYR A 46 8.87 -4.54 -3.33
CA TYR A 46 7.75 -4.29 -2.43
C TYR A 46 7.99 -5.02 -1.11
N ILE A 47 7.84 -4.33 0.01
CA ILE A 47 8.03 -4.93 1.33
C ILE A 47 6.82 -4.80 2.26
N GLY A 48 5.85 -3.99 1.91
CA GLY A 48 4.66 -3.84 2.73
C GLY A 48 3.92 -2.56 2.44
N THR A 49 2.85 -2.34 3.20
CA THR A 49 2.03 -1.13 3.13
C THR A 49 1.96 -0.53 4.51
N VAL A 50 2.22 0.77 4.62
CA VAL A 50 2.12 1.51 5.88
C VAL A 50 0.83 2.30 5.91
N THR A 51 0.16 2.30 7.07
CA THR A 51 -1.09 3.00 7.29
C THR A 51 -0.92 4.14 8.29
N GLU A 52 -1.89 5.06 8.33
CA GLU A 52 -1.95 6.09 9.38
C GLU A 52 -1.92 5.46 10.77
N GLY A 53 -2.64 4.33 10.94
CA GLY A 53 -2.66 3.59 12.20
C GLY A 53 -1.29 3.08 12.63
N ASP A 54 -0.45 2.66 11.69
CA ASP A 54 0.90 2.18 12.00
C ASP A 54 1.75 3.29 12.62
N PHE A 55 1.68 4.49 12.07
CA PHE A 55 2.39 5.65 12.61
C PHE A 55 1.84 6.03 13.99
N LEU A 56 0.51 6.03 14.12
CA LEU A 56 -0.13 6.34 15.40
C LEU A 56 0.30 5.37 16.51
N TRP A 57 0.24 4.07 16.23
CA TRP A 57 0.66 3.06 17.20
C TRP A 57 2.13 3.20 17.60
N TYR A 58 2.98 3.54 16.65
CA TYR A 58 4.39 3.79 16.93
C TYR A 58 4.56 4.93 17.94
N LEU A 59 3.83 6.03 17.76
CA LEU A 59 3.89 7.18 18.67
C LEU A 59 3.33 6.85 20.05
N VAL A 60 2.20 6.14 20.11
CA VAL A 60 1.55 5.73 21.36
C VAL A 60 2.44 4.79 22.16
N LYS A 61 3.07 3.83 21.54
CA LYS A 61 4.03 2.92 22.21
C LYS A 61 5.19 3.67 22.83
N GLY A 62 5.66 4.72 22.17
CA GLY A 62 6.71 5.57 22.70
C GLY A 62 6.30 6.21 24.02
N GLU A 63 5.07 6.73 24.12
CA GLU A 63 4.54 7.32 25.36
C GLU A 63 4.37 6.29 26.47
N GLU A 64 3.81 5.11 26.15
CA GLU A 64 3.60 4.04 27.12
C GLU A 64 4.92 3.58 27.75
N GLN A 65 6.02 3.66 27.02
CA GLN A 65 7.35 3.29 27.50
C GLN A 65 8.07 4.47 28.17
N ASN A 66 7.36 5.56 28.46
CA ASN A 66 7.93 6.80 29.00
C ASN A 66 9.03 7.39 28.10
N ALA A 67 8.99 7.07 26.81
CA ALA A 67 9.91 7.61 25.82
C ALA A 67 9.16 8.69 25.03
N THR A 68 9.39 9.95 25.39
CA THR A 68 8.79 11.06 24.66
C THR A 68 9.36 11.11 23.25
N LYS A 69 8.51 10.91 22.23
CA LYS A 69 8.92 11.01 20.84
C LYS A 69 8.94 12.47 20.43
N SER A 70 10.12 13.05 20.31
CA SER A 70 10.30 14.41 19.80
C SER A 70 10.32 14.37 18.26
N LEU A 71 10.25 15.54 17.62
CA LEU A 71 10.41 15.65 16.17
C LEU A 71 11.76 15.13 15.70
N GLN A 72 12.80 15.25 16.55
CA GLN A 72 14.12 14.72 16.24
C GLN A 72 14.14 13.20 16.21
N ASP A 73 13.39 12.55 17.09
CA ASP A 73 13.27 11.09 17.10
C ASP A 73 12.60 10.60 15.81
N LEU A 74 11.61 11.35 15.30
CA LEU A 74 10.94 11.04 14.04
C LEU A 74 11.87 11.18 12.83
N GLU A 75 12.97 11.92 12.96
CA GLU A 75 13.98 12.07 11.92
C GLU A 75 15.04 10.97 11.96
N SER A 76 15.17 10.26 13.09
CA SER A 76 16.15 9.18 13.24
C SER A 76 15.59 7.77 13.01
N VAL A 77 14.27 7.62 12.99
CA VAL A 77 13.59 6.35 12.80
C VAL A 77 13.04 6.28 11.37
N THR A 78 13.10 5.10 10.77
CA THR A 78 12.69 4.93 9.38
C THR A 78 11.31 4.31 9.26
N VAL A 79 10.71 4.44 8.07
CA VAL A 79 9.44 3.81 7.73
C VAL A 79 9.50 2.30 7.94
N ARG A 80 10.67 1.68 7.65
CA ARG A 80 10.87 0.23 7.86
C ARG A 80 10.65 -0.16 9.33
N ASP A 81 11.04 0.69 10.27
CA ASP A 81 10.89 0.41 11.70
C ASP A 81 9.42 0.43 12.16
N VAL A 82 8.56 1.11 11.42
CA VAL A 82 7.12 1.24 11.72
C VAL A 82 6.28 0.20 10.97
N LEU A 83 6.80 -0.30 9.86
CA LEU A 83 6.09 -1.18 8.94
C LEU A 83 5.84 -2.56 9.55
N HIS A 84 4.63 -3.08 9.31
CA HIS A 84 4.29 -4.48 9.61
C HIS A 84 4.49 -5.30 8.34
N ILE A 85 5.66 -5.95 8.23
CA ILE A 85 5.99 -6.82 7.10
C ILE A 85 5.02 -8.01 7.09
N ASP A 86 4.64 -8.46 5.91
CA ASP A 86 3.75 -9.61 5.66
C ASP A 86 2.26 -9.38 5.98
N ARG A 87 1.87 -8.23 6.51
CA ARG A 87 0.46 -7.95 6.78
C ARG A 87 -0.34 -7.68 5.50
N ASN A 88 0.27 -7.08 4.49
CA ASN A 88 -0.37 -6.68 3.23
C ASN A 88 0.34 -7.35 2.06
N PRO A 89 0.11 -8.66 1.84
CA PRO A 89 0.83 -9.38 0.80
C PRO A 89 0.47 -8.88 -0.60
N PRO A 90 1.45 -8.82 -1.50
CA PRO A 90 1.20 -8.43 -2.88
C PRO A 90 0.66 -9.60 -3.71
N LEU A 91 0.10 -9.29 -4.87
CA LEU A 91 -0.23 -10.28 -5.88
C LEU A 91 0.60 -10.03 -7.13
N ARG A 92 0.79 -11.08 -7.92
CA ARG A 92 1.47 -10.96 -9.21
C ARG A 92 0.54 -10.39 -10.26
N ILE A 93 1.14 -9.80 -11.29
CA ILE A 93 0.40 -9.18 -12.39
C ILE A 93 -0.55 -10.15 -13.11
N THR A 94 -0.30 -11.44 -13.02
CA THR A 94 -1.12 -12.50 -13.59
C THR A 94 -2.29 -12.94 -12.70
N ALA A 95 -2.43 -12.36 -11.51
CA ALA A 95 -3.49 -12.72 -10.57
C ALA A 95 -4.87 -12.58 -11.20
N SER A 96 -5.74 -13.54 -10.90
CA SER A 96 -7.12 -13.54 -11.38
C SER A 96 -7.98 -12.49 -10.66
N VAL A 97 -9.12 -12.17 -11.22
CA VAL A 97 -10.10 -11.27 -10.58
C VAL A 97 -10.53 -11.84 -9.21
N SER A 98 -10.71 -13.15 -9.10
CA SER A 98 -11.06 -13.79 -7.83
C SER A 98 -9.99 -13.56 -6.75
N GLU A 99 -8.73 -13.70 -7.10
CA GLU A 99 -7.62 -13.43 -6.19
C GLU A 99 -7.59 -11.96 -5.77
N LEU A 100 -7.83 -11.04 -6.72
CA LEU A 100 -7.89 -9.61 -6.43
C LEU A 100 -9.01 -9.28 -5.45
N VAL A 101 -10.20 -9.87 -5.64
CA VAL A 101 -11.35 -9.65 -4.75
C VAL A 101 -11.03 -10.11 -3.34
N LEU A 102 -10.48 -11.31 -3.18
CA LEU A 102 -10.13 -11.83 -1.86
C LEU A 102 -9.09 -10.96 -1.17
N SER A 103 -8.07 -10.53 -1.89
CA SER A 103 -7.04 -9.64 -1.36
C SER A 103 -7.63 -8.29 -0.93
N ALA A 104 -8.49 -7.70 -1.75
CA ALA A 104 -9.10 -6.40 -1.52
C ALA A 104 -10.08 -6.39 -0.34
N MET A 105 -10.53 -7.55 0.11
CA MET A 105 -11.37 -7.63 1.32
C MET A 105 -10.59 -7.28 2.59
N ASN A 106 -9.27 -7.47 2.57
CA ASN A 106 -8.42 -7.31 3.75
C ASN A 106 -7.44 -6.15 3.65
N GLN A 107 -7.36 -5.46 2.53
CA GLN A 107 -6.45 -4.31 2.36
C GLN A 107 -7.11 -3.24 1.49
N ASN A 108 -6.67 -1.99 1.65
CA ASN A 108 -7.26 -0.83 0.97
C ASN A 108 -7.05 -0.86 -0.54
N PHE A 109 -5.96 -1.43 -0.98
CA PHE A 109 -5.61 -1.65 -2.38
C PHE A 109 -4.75 -2.91 -2.44
N VAL A 110 -4.62 -3.46 -3.63
CA VAL A 110 -3.81 -4.67 -3.85
C VAL A 110 -2.48 -4.26 -4.48
N PRO A 111 -1.35 -4.39 -3.78
CA PRO A 111 -0.04 -4.13 -4.40
C PRO A 111 0.26 -5.21 -5.42
N ILE A 112 0.79 -4.79 -6.57
CA ILE A 112 1.09 -5.70 -7.69
C ILE A 112 2.59 -5.73 -7.93
N ILE A 113 3.13 -6.93 -8.06
CA ILE A 113 4.54 -7.17 -8.32
C ILE A 113 4.72 -8.00 -9.59
N ASP A 114 5.93 -7.92 -10.15
CA ASP A 114 6.36 -8.81 -11.22
C ASP A 114 6.95 -10.11 -10.65
N ASP A 115 7.49 -10.97 -11.51
CA ASP A 115 8.07 -12.25 -11.11
C ASP A 115 9.34 -12.12 -10.26
N LEU A 116 9.96 -10.96 -10.26
CA LEU A 116 11.17 -10.66 -9.47
C LEU A 116 10.85 -9.98 -8.15
N GLY A 117 9.56 -9.76 -7.85
CA GLY A 117 9.15 -9.05 -6.65
C GLY A 117 9.18 -7.53 -6.76
N SER A 118 9.44 -6.99 -7.94
CA SER A 118 9.48 -5.55 -8.17
C SER A 118 8.07 -4.96 -8.16
N PHE A 119 7.91 -3.83 -7.48
CA PHE A 119 6.63 -3.13 -7.39
C PHE A 119 6.33 -2.45 -8.72
N ILE A 120 5.18 -2.80 -9.33
CA ILE A 120 4.78 -2.27 -10.63
C ILE A 120 3.52 -1.41 -10.58
N GLY A 121 2.79 -1.45 -9.48
CA GLY A 121 1.59 -0.64 -9.32
C GLY A 121 0.61 -1.23 -8.34
N ILE A 122 -0.63 -0.76 -8.38
CA ILE A 122 -1.70 -1.22 -7.50
C ILE A 122 -2.98 -1.48 -8.30
N VAL A 123 -3.86 -2.28 -7.72
CA VAL A 123 -5.26 -2.38 -8.14
C VAL A 123 -6.10 -1.91 -6.96
N THR A 124 -6.95 -0.92 -7.20
CA THR A 124 -7.79 -0.34 -6.15
C THR A 124 -9.11 -1.10 -6.02
N ARG A 125 -9.75 -1.00 -4.84
CA ARG A 125 -11.11 -1.51 -4.64
C ARG A 125 -12.08 -0.92 -5.67
N LYS A 126 -11.92 0.35 -5.98
CA LYS A 126 -12.75 1.05 -6.96
C LYS A 126 -12.67 0.41 -8.34
N ASP A 127 -11.48 0.02 -8.78
CA ASP A 127 -11.26 -0.64 -10.05
C ASP A 127 -11.98 -1.99 -10.11
N ILE A 128 -11.92 -2.74 -9.00
CA ILE A 128 -12.58 -4.04 -8.89
C ILE A 128 -14.10 -3.87 -8.91
N ILE A 129 -14.64 -2.93 -8.15
CA ILE A 129 -16.07 -2.63 -8.12
C ILE A 129 -16.56 -2.22 -9.51
N ARG A 130 -15.80 -1.39 -10.20
CA ARG A 130 -16.13 -0.95 -11.56
C ARG A 130 -16.20 -2.13 -12.52
N HIS A 131 -15.31 -3.10 -12.39
CA HIS A 131 -15.33 -4.31 -13.21
C HIS A 131 -16.68 -5.04 -13.08
N PHE A 132 -17.15 -5.27 -11.87
CA PHE A 132 -18.41 -5.96 -11.63
C PHE A 132 -19.62 -5.14 -12.10
N TYR A 133 -19.57 -3.84 -11.91
CA TYR A 133 -20.64 -2.93 -12.35
C TYR A 133 -20.78 -2.96 -13.87
N LEU A 134 -19.70 -2.83 -14.62
CA LEU A 134 -19.71 -2.85 -16.08
C LEU A 134 -20.14 -4.21 -16.63
N SER A 135 -19.67 -5.30 -16.01
CA SER A 135 -20.07 -6.65 -16.43
C SER A 135 -21.57 -6.87 -16.28
N ASN A 136 -22.17 -6.41 -15.18
CA ASN A 136 -23.61 -6.53 -14.96
C ASN A 136 -24.39 -5.67 -15.94
N THR A 137 -23.92 -4.45 -16.22
CA THR A 137 -24.57 -3.53 -17.18
C THR A 137 -24.56 -4.13 -18.59
N GLU A 138 -23.46 -4.72 -19.02
CA GLU A 138 -23.35 -5.40 -20.31
C GLU A 138 -24.31 -6.59 -20.42
N LYS A 139 -24.48 -7.35 -19.33
CA LYS A 139 -25.42 -8.47 -19.27
C LYS A 139 -26.88 -8.01 -19.37
N GLU A 140 -27.22 -6.86 -18.80
CA GLU A 140 -28.56 -6.28 -18.84
C GLU A 140 -28.90 -5.72 -20.23
N THR A 141 -27.90 -5.24 -20.96
CA THR A 141 -28.09 -4.65 -22.29
C THR A 141 -27.92 -5.66 -23.45
N GLY A 142 -27.40 -6.80 -23.14
CA GLY A 142 -27.19 -7.89 -24.09
C GLY A 142 -28.28 -8.92 -24.00
#